data_087443c7c07a404a676d4f226f979a6d
#
_entry.id   087443c7c07a404a676d4f226f979a6d
#
_cell.length_a   1.000
_cell.length_b   1.000
_cell.length_c   1.000
_cell.angle_alpha   90.00
_cell.angle_beta   90.00
_cell.angle_gamma   90.00
#
_symmetry.space_group_name_H-M   'P 1'
#
loop_
_entity.id
_entity.type
_entity.pdbx_description
1 polymer ?
#
loop_
_entity_poly.entity_id
_entity_poly.type
_entity_poly.pdbx_seq_one_letter_code
_entity_poly.pdbx_strand_id
1 'polypeptide(L)'
;MKITKLTTYIVPPRWLFLKIETDEGVVGWGEPVVEGRALTVEAAVHELSDYLVGKDPFLIEDHWNVLYRGGFYRGGAIHMSALAGIDQALWDIKGKALGQPVHSLLGGQCRDRIKVYSWIGGDRXVASRRSSLTAVRRCRSSTPTRRSTRR
;
A
#
# COMPACT_ATOMS: atom_id res chain seq x y z
N MET A 1 -6.84 -2.42 20.66
CA MET A 1 -6.13 -3.10 19.57
C MET A 1 -4.66 -2.76 19.62
N LYS A 2 -3.79 -3.75 19.47
CA LYS A 2 -2.33 -3.55 19.48
C LYS A 2 -1.71 -4.32 18.32
N ILE A 3 -0.68 -3.74 17.72
CA ILE A 3 0.11 -4.41 16.68
C ILE A 3 0.90 -5.54 17.35
N THR A 4 0.82 -6.75 16.80
CA THR A 4 1.52 -7.93 17.35
C THR A 4 2.69 -8.35 16.47
N LYS A 5 2.58 -8.17 15.16
CA LYS A 5 3.61 -8.68 14.24
C LYS A 5 3.60 -7.96 12.90
N LEU A 6 4.78 -7.76 12.35
CA LEU A 6 4.97 -7.34 10.97
C LEU A 6 5.64 -8.48 10.21
N THR A 7 5.12 -8.83 9.04
CA THR A 7 5.66 -9.89 8.19
C THR A 7 5.80 -9.36 6.76
N THR A 8 6.95 -9.55 6.17
CA THR A 8 7.22 -9.13 4.80
C THR A 8 7.20 -10.33 3.85
N TYR A 9 6.81 -10.07 2.60
CA TYR A 9 6.75 -11.09 1.55
C TYR A 9 7.39 -10.53 0.28
N ILE A 10 8.53 -11.08 -0.09
CA ILE A 10 9.16 -10.74 -1.37
C ILE A 10 8.58 -11.65 -2.45
N VAL A 11 7.98 -11.04 -3.46
CA VAL A 11 7.36 -11.75 -4.57
C VAL A 11 8.10 -11.36 -5.86
N PRO A 12 8.78 -12.32 -6.50
CA PRO A 12 9.48 -12.02 -7.75
C PRO A 12 8.55 -11.42 -8.81
N PRO A 13 9.04 -10.55 -9.68
CA PRO A 13 10.47 -10.20 -9.81
C PRO A 13 10.91 -9.04 -8.91
N ARG A 14 10.01 -8.27 -8.30
CA ARG A 14 10.40 -7.04 -7.61
C ARG A 14 9.44 -6.55 -6.53
N TRP A 15 8.42 -7.31 -6.21
CA TRP A 15 7.36 -6.86 -5.29
C TRP A 15 7.75 -7.14 -3.85
N LEU A 16 7.36 -6.24 -2.97
CA LEU A 16 7.49 -6.42 -1.52
C LEU A 16 6.14 -6.05 -0.90
N PHE A 17 5.54 -6.99 -0.21
CA PHE A 17 4.29 -6.76 0.53
C PHE A 17 4.55 -6.85 2.02
N LEU A 18 3.81 -6.06 2.76
CA LEU A 18 3.86 -6.01 4.22
C LEU A 18 2.49 -6.39 4.78
N LYS A 19 2.49 -7.31 5.73
CA LYS A 19 1.34 -7.70 6.52
C LYS A 19 1.55 -7.23 7.95
N ILE A 20 0.61 -6.48 8.52
CA ILE A 20 0.62 -6.10 9.93
C ILE A 20 -0.56 -6.81 10.61
N GLU A 21 -0.29 -7.52 11.70
CA GLU A 21 -1.26 -8.28 12.47
C GLU A 21 -1.53 -7.61 13.80
N THR A 22 -2.76 -7.74 14.29
CA THR A 22 -3.16 -7.18 15.57
C THR A 22 -3.65 -8.25 16.53
N ASP A 23 -3.68 -7.92 17.82
CA ASP A 23 -4.18 -8.82 18.88
C ASP A 23 -5.69 -9.10 18.78
N GLU A 24 -6.42 -8.30 18.01
CA GLU A 24 -7.86 -8.51 17.79
C GLU A 24 -8.14 -9.24 16.47
N GLY A 25 -7.11 -9.74 15.79
CA GLY A 25 -7.25 -10.51 14.55
C GLY A 25 -7.46 -9.68 13.29
N VAL A 26 -7.48 -8.36 13.41
CA VAL A 26 -7.55 -7.50 12.22
C VAL A 26 -6.16 -7.44 11.59
N VAL A 27 -6.11 -7.55 10.26
CA VAL A 27 -4.87 -7.60 9.50
C VAL A 27 -4.87 -6.49 8.46
N GLY A 28 -3.80 -5.73 8.38
CA GLY A 28 -3.60 -4.74 7.34
C GLY A 28 -2.50 -5.11 6.36
N TRP A 29 -2.63 -4.63 5.14
CA TRP A 29 -1.67 -4.87 4.07
C TRP A 29 -1.14 -3.56 3.50
N GLY A 30 0.15 -3.55 3.18
CA GLY A 30 0.81 -2.44 2.49
C GLY A 30 1.84 -2.92 1.50
N GLU A 31 2.34 -2.02 0.69
CA GLU A 31 3.33 -2.32 -0.34
C GLU A 31 4.52 -1.37 -0.22
N PRO A 32 5.49 -1.67 0.67
CA PRO A 32 6.70 -0.85 0.83
C PRO A 32 7.72 -1.19 -0.25
N VAL A 33 7.60 -0.60 -1.43
CA VAL A 33 8.47 -1.00 -2.55
C VAL A 33 9.24 0.18 -3.15
N VAL A 34 10.53 -0.05 -3.42
CA VAL A 34 11.33 0.70 -4.40
C VAL A 34 11.85 -0.33 -5.40
N GLU A 35 11.52 -0.16 -6.66
CA GLU A 35 11.92 -1.10 -7.71
C GLU A 35 13.44 -1.32 -7.70
N GLY A 36 13.84 -2.58 -7.67
CA GLY A 36 15.24 -2.97 -7.61
C GLY A 36 15.89 -2.88 -6.24
N ARG A 37 15.13 -2.50 -5.20
CA ARG A 37 15.67 -2.35 -3.83
C ARG A 37 14.79 -3.01 -2.77
N ALA A 38 14.04 -4.04 -3.14
CA ALA A 38 13.10 -4.69 -2.22
C ALA A 38 13.77 -5.17 -0.92
N LEU A 39 14.93 -5.80 -1.02
CA LEU A 39 15.66 -6.29 0.15
C LEU A 39 16.08 -5.15 1.10
N THR A 40 16.49 -4.01 0.54
CA THR A 40 16.88 -2.85 1.34
C THR A 40 15.66 -2.26 2.06
N VAL A 41 14.53 -2.16 1.36
CA VAL A 41 13.30 -1.65 1.96
C VAL A 41 12.77 -2.64 3.02
N GLU A 42 12.88 -3.94 2.78
CA GLU A 42 12.51 -4.97 3.74
C GLU A 42 13.29 -4.80 5.05
N ALA A 43 14.62 -4.62 4.95
CA ALA A 43 15.45 -4.38 6.13
C ALA A 43 14.98 -3.12 6.88
N ALA A 44 14.65 -2.05 6.15
CA ALA A 44 14.14 -0.82 6.78
C ALA A 44 12.80 -1.08 7.49
N VAL A 45 11.89 -1.85 6.90
CA VAL A 45 10.63 -2.21 7.54
C VAL A 45 10.89 -2.95 8.87
N HIS A 46 11.84 -3.88 8.86
CA HIS A 46 12.17 -4.63 10.08
C HIS A 46 12.76 -3.73 11.17
N GLU A 47 13.61 -2.78 10.82
CA GLU A 47 14.13 -1.80 11.79
C GLU A 47 12.99 -0.98 12.42
N LEU A 48 12.02 -0.56 11.61
CA LEU A 48 10.90 0.23 12.10
C LEU A 48 9.90 -0.59 12.91
N SER A 49 9.87 -1.92 12.74
CA SER A 49 8.92 -2.79 13.44
C SER A 49 9.13 -2.80 14.95
N ASP A 50 10.37 -2.61 15.40
CA ASP A 50 10.69 -2.61 16.83
C ASP A 50 9.95 -1.50 17.60
N TYR A 51 9.72 -0.38 16.94
CA TYR A 51 8.93 0.70 17.52
C TYR A 51 7.43 0.37 17.50
N LEU A 52 6.96 -0.27 16.43
CA LEU A 52 5.52 -0.42 16.17
C LEU A 52 4.85 -1.53 16.98
N VAL A 53 5.58 -2.63 17.27
CA VAL A 53 5.00 -3.76 17.99
C VAL A 53 4.57 -3.31 19.39
N GLY A 54 3.34 -3.66 19.76
CA GLY A 54 2.71 -3.26 21.02
C GLY A 54 1.97 -1.93 20.98
N LYS A 55 2.09 -1.16 19.90
CA LYS A 55 1.43 0.15 19.76
C LYS A 55 0.01 0.00 19.23
N ASP A 56 -0.77 1.06 19.39
CA ASP A 56 -2.14 1.15 18.87
C ASP A 56 -2.09 1.53 17.37
N PRO A 57 -2.55 0.65 16.47
CA PRO A 57 -2.50 0.94 15.04
C PRO A 57 -3.36 2.13 14.59
N PHE A 58 -4.23 2.66 15.45
CA PHE A 58 -5.09 3.79 15.09
C PHE A 58 -4.37 5.14 15.16
N LEU A 59 -3.21 5.21 15.82
CA LEU A 59 -2.42 6.44 15.97
C LEU A 59 -1.54 6.68 14.74
N ILE A 60 -2.14 6.62 13.55
CA ILE A 60 -1.43 6.60 12.25
C ILE A 60 -0.52 7.82 12.09
N GLU A 61 -1.06 9.02 12.35
CA GLU A 61 -0.30 10.27 12.20
C GLU A 61 0.85 10.36 13.20
N ASP A 62 0.64 9.87 14.43
CA ASP A 62 1.69 9.83 15.44
C ASP A 62 2.81 8.89 14.99
N HIS A 63 2.46 7.69 14.56
CA HIS A 63 3.44 6.74 14.05
C HIS A 63 4.20 7.30 12.86
N TRP A 64 3.47 7.94 11.92
CA TRP A 64 4.11 8.57 10.77
C TRP A 64 5.17 9.59 11.21
N ASN A 65 4.81 10.46 12.17
CA ASN A 65 5.71 11.49 12.67
C ASN A 65 6.92 10.90 13.39
N VAL A 66 6.70 9.89 14.25
CA VAL A 66 7.80 9.24 14.97
C VAL A 66 8.74 8.54 13.99
N LEU A 67 8.19 7.77 13.06
CA LEU A 67 9.00 7.02 12.09
C LEU A 67 9.79 7.96 11.16
N TYR A 68 9.20 9.10 10.79
CA TYR A 68 9.86 10.05 9.90
C TYR A 68 10.88 10.92 10.63
N ARG A 69 10.54 11.42 11.83
CA ARG A 69 11.32 12.44 12.55
C ARG A 69 12.10 11.90 13.74
N GLY A 70 11.83 10.69 14.20
CA GLY A 70 12.46 10.14 15.40
C GLY A 70 13.96 9.89 15.27
N GLY A 71 14.44 9.65 14.05
CA GLY A 71 15.87 9.52 13.79
C GLY A 71 16.50 10.87 13.51
N PHE A 72 17.80 10.97 13.80
CA PHE A 72 18.56 12.20 13.54
C PHE A 72 18.63 12.51 12.04
N TYR A 73 18.84 11.51 11.21
CA TYR A 73 18.95 11.64 9.76
C TYR A 73 17.65 11.19 9.07
N ARG A 74 17.31 11.84 7.97
CA ARG A 74 16.18 11.41 7.12
C ARG A 74 16.66 10.32 6.16
N GLY A 75 15.85 9.30 5.95
CA GLY A 75 16.28 8.08 5.25
C GLY A 75 16.11 8.05 3.74
N GLY A 76 15.61 9.09 3.12
CA GLY A 76 15.45 9.14 1.67
C GLY A 76 14.42 8.16 1.15
N ALA A 77 14.57 7.75 -0.14
CA ALA A 77 13.58 6.94 -0.84
C ALA A 77 13.31 5.58 -0.17
N ILE A 78 14.36 4.94 0.32
CA ILE A 78 14.22 3.62 0.97
C ILE A 78 13.33 3.73 2.21
N HIS A 79 13.69 4.67 3.09
CA HIS A 79 12.96 4.87 4.35
C HIS A 79 11.52 5.33 4.09
N MET A 80 11.33 6.22 3.11
CA MET A 80 9.98 6.71 2.78
C MET A 80 9.11 5.59 2.20
N SER A 81 9.69 4.65 1.46
CA SER A 81 8.92 3.50 0.96
C SER A 81 8.55 2.53 2.07
N ALA A 82 9.46 2.29 3.02
CA ALA A 82 9.14 1.49 4.20
C ALA A 82 8.00 2.15 4.98
N LEU A 83 8.12 3.45 5.23
CA LEU A 83 7.10 4.24 5.93
C LEU A 83 5.76 4.21 5.19
N ALA A 84 5.77 4.37 3.86
CA ALA A 84 4.54 4.35 3.05
C ALA A 84 3.83 3.00 3.15
N GLY A 85 4.57 1.89 3.09
CA GLY A 85 3.95 0.57 3.24
C GLY A 85 3.34 0.35 4.62
N ILE A 86 4.02 0.83 5.66
CA ILE A 86 3.48 0.79 7.03
C ILE A 86 2.20 1.64 7.11
N ASP A 87 2.23 2.85 6.60
CA ASP A 87 1.08 3.77 6.60
C ASP A 87 -0.13 3.14 5.90
N GLN A 88 0.08 2.56 4.70
CA GLN A 88 -0.97 1.84 3.97
C GLN A 88 -1.59 0.73 4.82
N ALA A 89 -0.76 -0.08 5.48
CA ALA A 89 -1.24 -1.19 6.29
C ALA A 89 -2.03 -0.69 7.52
N LEU A 90 -1.60 0.40 8.14
CA LEU A 90 -2.33 0.99 9.28
C LEU A 90 -3.70 1.54 8.84
N TRP A 91 -3.77 2.23 7.70
CA TRP A 91 -5.05 2.68 7.15
C TRP A 91 -5.97 1.51 6.79
N ASP A 92 -5.40 0.40 6.28
CA ASP A 92 -6.17 -0.81 5.96
C ASP A 92 -6.74 -1.45 7.25
N ILE A 93 -5.93 -1.51 8.33
CA ILE A 93 -6.42 -1.96 9.64
C ILE A 93 -7.59 -1.08 10.10
N LYS A 94 -7.39 0.24 10.06
CA LYS A 94 -8.39 1.18 10.54
C LYS A 94 -9.69 1.07 9.74
N GLY A 95 -9.59 0.95 8.42
CA GLY A 95 -10.75 0.76 7.55
C GLY A 95 -11.51 -0.52 7.88
N LYS A 96 -10.79 -1.63 8.03
CA LYS A 96 -11.38 -2.93 8.37
C LYS A 96 -12.04 -2.92 9.75
N ALA A 97 -11.36 -2.37 10.74
CA ALA A 97 -11.88 -2.30 12.11
C ALA A 97 -13.15 -1.46 12.21
N LEU A 98 -13.25 -0.41 11.39
CA LEU A 98 -14.42 0.48 11.38
C LEU A 98 -15.49 0.05 10.36
N GLY A 99 -15.24 -0.99 9.56
CA GLY A 99 -16.14 -1.41 8.49
C GLY A 99 -16.31 -0.35 7.40
N GLN A 100 -15.26 0.47 7.17
CA GLN A 100 -15.32 1.57 6.21
C GLN A 100 -14.18 1.45 5.20
N PRO A 101 -14.45 1.73 3.93
CA PRO A 101 -13.36 1.78 2.96
C PRO A 101 -12.45 2.97 3.24
N VAL A 102 -11.17 2.80 2.99
CA VAL A 102 -10.15 3.82 3.33
C VAL A 102 -10.48 5.18 2.69
N HIS A 103 -10.99 5.19 1.45
CA HIS A 103 -11.33 6.46 0.81
C HIS A 103 -12.39 7.27 1.59
N SER A 104 -13.32 6.59 2.29
CA SER A 104 -14.32 7.29 3.11
C SER A 104 -13.66 7.97 4.32
N LEU A 105 -12.64 7.32 4.89
CA LEU A 105 -11.89 7.88 6.01
C LEU A 105 -11.01 9.06 5.58
N LEU A 106 -10.60 9.08 4.31
CA LEU A 106 -9.72 10.12 3.76
C LEU A 106 -10.49 11.28 3.10
N GLY A 107 -11.81 11.36 3.33
CA GLY A 107 -12.59 12.50 2.83
C GLY A 107 -13.58 12.18 1.72
N GLY A 108 -13.67 10.93 1.29
CA GLY A 108 -14.68 10.48 0.36
C GLY A 108 -14.17 10.22 -1.05
N GLN A 109 -15.07 9.72 -1.86
CA GLN A 109 -14.75 9.31 -3.22
C GLN A 109 -14.73 10.52 -4.16
N CYS A 110 -13.60 10.75 -4.81
CA CYS A 110 -13.44 11.87 -5.75
C CYS A 110 -13.79 11.49 -7.19
N ARG A 111 -13.78 10.20 -7.53
CA ARG A 111 -14.07 9.72 -8.88
C ARG A 111 -14.54 8.26 -8.83
N ASP A 112 -15.38 7.88 -9.78
CA ASP A 112 -15.90 6.52 -9.91
C ASP A 112 -15.04 5.63 -10.80
N ARG A 113 -14.09 6.22 -11.54
CA ARG A 113 -13.21 5.50 -12.46
C ARG A 113 -11.81 6.05 -12.40
N ILE A 114 -10.83 5.15 -12.51
CA ILE A 114 -9.42 5.51 -12.57
C ILE A 114 -8.88 5.10 -13.93
N LYS A 115 -8.21 6.03 -14.60
CA LYS A 115 -7.50 5.73 -15.84
C LYS A 115 -6.21 5.00 -15.48
N VAL A 116 -6.03 3.81 -16.03
CA VAL A 116 -4.84 3.01 -15.77
C VAL A 116 -4.01 2.85 -17.03
N TYR A 117 -2.71 2.74 -16.86
CA TYR A 117 -1.79 2.31 -17.90
C TYR A 117 -1.05 1.07 -17.42
N SER A 118 -0.55 0.28 -18.33
CA SER A 118 0.21 -0.92 -18.01
C SER A 118 1.36 -1.07 -18.98
N TRP A 119 2.50 -1.45 -18.46
CA TRP A 119 3.64 -1.84 -19.27
C TRP A 119 3.32 -3.18 -19.95
N ILE A 120 3.56 -3.25 -21.26
CA ILE A 120 3.43 -4.49 -22.03
C ILE A 120 4.82 -5.01 -22.34
N GLY A 121 5.14 -6.20 -21.83
CA GLY A 121 6.44 -6.83 -22.02
C GLY A 121 6.92 -7.48 -20.74
N GLY A 122 7.84 -8.39 -20.88
CA GLY A 122 8.43 -9.09 -19.73
C GLY A 122 9.50 -8.26 -19.04
N ASP A 123 9.75 -8.58 -17.81
CA ASP A 123 10.60 -7.77 -16.90
C ASP A 123 12.07 -7.75 -17.27
N ARG A 124 12.55 -8.59 -18.05
CA ARG A 124 14.00 -8.64 -18.31
C ARG A 124 14.46 -8.83 -19.74
N UNK A 125 13.85 -9.35 -20.41
CA UNK A 125 14.39 -9.71 -21.62
C UNK A 125 13.96 -8.98 -22.75
N VAL A 126 13.00 -8.54 -22.45
CA VAL A 126 12.48 -7.91 -23.66
C VAL A 126 12.82 -6.42 -23.68
N ALA A 127 13.21 -5.89 -22.54
CA ALA A 127 13.51 -4.46 -22.41
C ALA A 127 14.72 -4.01 -23.25
N SER A 128 15.56 -4.93 -23.67
CA SER A 128 16.75 -4.55 -24.44
C SER A 128 16.51 -4.39 -25.94
N ARG A 129 15.33 -4.75 -26.45
CA ARG A 129 15.13 -4.78 -27.93
C ARG A 129 13.84 -4.14 -28.48
N ARG A 130 12.95 -3.56 -27.65
CA ARG A 130 11.76 -2.92 -28.22
C ARG A 130 11.26 -1.77 -27.34
N SER A 131 10.91 -0.68 -28.01
CA SER A 131 10.27 0.48 -27.42
C SER A 131 9.01 0.09 -26.62
N SER A 132 8.89 0.64 -25.42
CA SER A 132 7.74 0.43 -24.56
C SER A 132 6.45 0.95 -25.21
N LEU A 133 5.54 0.04 -25.49
CA LEU A 133 4.20 0.39 -25.90
C LEU A 133 3.33 0.55 -24.65
N THR A 134 2.91 1.77 -24.40
CA THR A 134 1.99 2.06 -23.30
C THR A 134 0.57 1.91 -23.80
N ALA A 135 -0.12 0.85 -23.39
CA ALA A 135 -1.52 0.67 -23.73
C ALA A 135 -2.41 1.23 -22.63
N VAL A 136 -3.27 2.14 -23.01
CA VAL A 136 -4.27 2.69 -22.09
C VAL A 136 -5.56 1.87 -22.27
N ARG A 137 -5.87 1.03 -21.30
CA ARG A 137 -7.15 0.33 -21.28
C ARG A 137 -8.20 1.17 -20.57
N ARG A 138 -9.29 1.43 -21.26
CA ARG A 138 -10.50 1.96 -20.61
C ARG A 138 -11.24 0.81 -19.96
N CYS A 139 -11.36 0.84 -18.66
CA CYS A 139 -12.24 -0.10 -17.96
C CYS A 139 -13.68 0.35 -18.22
N ARG A 140 -14.44 -0.41 -19.01
CA ARG A 140 -15.86 -0.18 -19.18
C ARG A 140 -16.61 -0.89 -18.05
N SER A 141 -17.18 -0.11 -17.14
CA SER A 141 -18.16 -0.67 -16.22
C SER A 141 -19.49 -0.80 -16.97
N SER A 142 -20.00 -2.00 -17.08
CA SER A 142 -21.37 -2.23 -17.52
C SER A 142 -22.33 -1.93 -16.36
N THR A 143 -22.80 -0.71 -16.30
CA THR A 143 -23.92 -0.38 -15.41
C THR A 143 -25.20 -0.75 -16.18
N PRO A 144 -26.04 -1.66 -15.66
CA PRO A 144 -27.31 -1.90 -16.32
C PRO A 144 -28.20 -0.66 -16.18
N THR A 145 -28.60 -0.12 -17.30
CA THR A 145 -29.59 0.96 -17.35
C THR A 145 -30.91 0.45 -16.80
N ARG A 146 -31.30 0.98 -15.66
CA ARG A 146 -32.64 0.74 -15.12
C ARG A 146 -33.66 1.38 -16.06
N ARG A 147 -34.39 0.56 -16.81
CA ARG A 147 -35.52 1.03 -17.60
C ARG A 147 -36.60 1.51 -16.62
N SER A 148 -36.85 2.79 -16.65
CA SER A 148 -37.99 3.36 -15.97
C SER A 148 -39.24 3.06 -16.82
N THR A 149 -40.08 2.17 -16.32
CA THR A 149 -41.44 1.99 -16.84
C THR A 149 -42.32 3.04 -16.14
N ARG A 150 -42.59 4.13 -16.82
CA ARG A 150 -43.72 5.00 -16.45
C ARG A 150 -44.99 4.42 -17.07
N ARG A 151 -45.98 4.13 -16.23
CA ARG A 151 -47.39 4.09 -16.59
C ARG A 151 -48.03 5.38 -16.12
#